data_71e096b903ec8776669decfae35be185
#
_entry.id   71e096b903ec8776669decfae35be185
#
_cell.length_a   1.000
_cell.length_b   1.000
_cell.length_c   1.000
_cell.angle_alpha   90.00
_cell.angle_beta   90.00
_cell.angle_gamma   90.00
#
_symmetry.space_group_name_H-M   'P 1'
#
loop_
_entity.id
_entity.type
_entity.pdbx_description
1 polymer ?
#
loop_
_entity_poly.entity_id
_entity_poly.type
_entity_poly.pdbx_seq_one_letter_code
_entity_poly.pdbx_strand_id
1 'polypeptide(L)'
;KEIEDFLINVLKLTPHPKKTISQKLSNGIDFLGYYIKPTHILVRRRVVNNFKRKLNMFSYTLQRNEKNPNFKQLLSKVQASINSYYGIFQMADTHRLCIHLYSNHFDTFLKKYFSLSIDNDDIYVQLINYPNNELPQ
;
A
#
# COMPACT_ATOMS: atom_id res chain seq x y z
N LYS A 1 33.39 -10.95 -6.24
CA LYS A 1 34.79 -10.57 -6.03
C LYS A 1 35.05 -9.14 -6.48
N GLU A 2 34.90 -8.80 -7.75
CA GLU A 2 35.12 -7.42 -8.27
C GLU A 2 34.26 -6.36 -7.58
N ILE A 3 32.97 -6.66 -7.34
CA ILE A 3 32.05 -5.74 -6.64
C ILE A 3 32.47 -5.54 -5.18
N GLU A 4 32.89 -6.59 -4.51
CA GLU A 4 33.37 -6.51 -3.12
C GLU A 4 34.66 -5.69 -3.04
N ASP A 5 35.58 -5.93 -3.96
CA ASP A 5 36.85 -5.16 -4.04
C ASP A 5 36.58 -3.67 -4.30
N PHE A 6 35.64 -3.36 -5.17
CA PHE A 6 35.21 -1.97 -5.41
C PHE A 6 34.55 -1.34 -4.17
N LEU A 7 33.65 -2.04 -3.50
CA LEU A 7 33.02 -1.54 -2.28
C LEU A 7 34.04 -1.26 -1.18
N ILE A 8 34.97 -2.16 -0.96
CA ILE A 8 35.98 -2.06 0.11
C ILE A 8 37.03 -1.01 -0.24
N ASN A 9 37.62 -1.08 -1.43
CA ASN A 9 38.80 -0.29 -1.78
C ASN A 9 38.45 1.12 -2.25
N VAL A 10 37.35 1.29 -3.00
CA VAL A 10 36.94 2.59 -3.58
C VAL A 10 35.95 3.31 -2.67
N LEU A 11 34.86 2.65 -2.27
CA LEU A 11 33.80 3.27 -1.48
C LEU A 11 34.03 3.19 0.04
N LYS A 12 35.05 2.47 0.50
CA LYS A 12 35.33 2.23 1.93
C LYS A 12 34.13 1.65 2.71
N LEU A 13 33.31 0.85 2.02
CA LEU A 13 32.14 0.17 2.58
C LEU A 13 32.45 -1.31 2.80
N THR A 14 32.15 -1.81 3.98
CA THR A 14 32.33 -3.24 4.30
C THR A 14 31.00 -3.99 4.09
N PRO A 15 30.88 -4.87 3.09
CA PRO A 15 29.70 -5.70 2.90
C PRO A 15 29.45 -6.58 4.12
N HIS A 16 28.18 -6.69 4.54
CA HIS A 16 27.84 -7.53 5.68
C HIS A 16 27.81 -9.01 5.26
N PRO A 17 28.68 -9.89 5.81
CA PRO A 17 28.84 -11.24 5.31
C PRO A 17 27.57 -12.08 5.23
N LYS A 18 26.68 -11.93 6.25
CA LYS A 18 25.42 -12.67 6.33
C LYS A 18 24.29 -12.08 5.47
N LYS A 19 24.47 -10.87 4.91
CA LYS A 19 23.46 -10.19 4.09
C LYS A 19 23.86 -10.12 2.61
N THR A 20 25.07 -10.51 2.27
CA THR A 20 25.53 -10.62 0.89
C THR A 20 25.10 -11.96 0.34
N ILE A 21 24.11 -11.95 -0.56
CA ILE A 21 23.51 -13.16 -1.13
C ILE A 21 23.77 -13.16 -2.63
N SER A 22 24.33 -14.25 -3.13
CA SER A 22 24.42 -14.54 -4.56
C SER A 22 23.43 -15.64 -4.90
N GLN A 23 22.48 -15.35 -5.77
CA GLN A 23 21.44 -16.32 -6.17
C GLN A 23 21.09 -16.19 -7.64
N LYS A 24 20.44 -17.23 -8.20
CA LYS A 24 19.94 -17.18 -9.57
C LYS A 24 18.87 -16.10 -9.70
N LEU A 25 18.94 -15.29 -10.76
CA LEU A 25 17.98 -14.22 -11.03
C LEU A 25 16.52 -14.74 -11.12
N SER A 26 16.36 -15.98 -11.62
CA SER A 26 15.05 -16.65 -11.68
C SER A 26 14.36 -16.82 -10.31
N ASN A 27 15.13 -16.86 -9.22
CA ASN A 27 14.59 -16.96 -7.87
C ASN A 27 13.91 -15.66 -7.43
N GLY A 28 14.22 -14.54 -8.10
CA GLY A 28 13.73 -13.21 -7.72
C GLY A 28 14.48 -12.60 -6.55
N ILE A 29 14.36 -11.30 -6.38
CA ILE A 29 15.03 -10.51 -5.35
C ILE A 29 13.98 -9.86 -4.46
N ASP A 30 14.15 -10.02 -3.15
CA ASP A 30 13.35 -9.35 -2.15
C ASP A 30 13.93 -7.95 -1.88
N PHE A 31 13.20 -6.91 -2.26
CA PHE A 31 13.67 -5.54 -2.14
C PHE A 31 12.52 -4.56 -1.80
N LEU A 32 12.67 -3.82 -0.71
CA LEU A 32 11.78 -2.73 -0.28
C LEU A 32 10.27 -3.08 -0.27
N GLY A 33 9.91 -4.29 0.08
CA GLY A 33 8.51 -4.72 0.13
C GLY A 33 7.98 -5.35 -1.15
N TYR A 34 8.84 -5.49 -2.15
CA TYR A 34 8.56 -6.16 -3.42
C TYR A 34 9.36 -7.45 -3.57
N TYR A 35 8.87 -8.30 -4.43
CA TYR A 35 9.57 -9.48 -4.90
C TYR A 35 9.79 -9.32 -6.41
N ILE A 36 11.02 -8.95 -6.77
CA ILE A 36 11.40 -8.59 -8.13
C ILE A 36 11.87 -9.84 -8.87
N LYS A 37 11.17 -10.21 -9.93
CA LYS A 37 11.53 -11.30 -10.85
C LYS A 37 11.93 -10.73 -12.22
N PRO A 38 12.61 -11.50 -13.09
CA PRO A 38 13.03 -11.01 -14.40
C PRO A 38 11.90 -10.48 -15.29
N THR A 39 10.68 -11.00 -15.11
CA THR A 39 9.54 -10.72 -15.97
C THR A 39 8.45 -9.90 -15.31
N HIS A 40 8.43 -9.80 -13.98
CA HIS A 40 7.36 -9.12 -13.26
C HIS A 40 7.76 -8.76 -11.82
N ILE A 41 7.07 -7.81 -11.25
CA ILE A 41 7.24 -7.35 -9.87
C ILE A 41 5.99 -7.70 -9.07
N LEU A 42 6.17 -8.32 -7.92
CA LEU A 42 5.08 -8.67 -7.00
C LEU A 42 5.22 -7.91 -5.69
N VAL A 43 4.11 -7.50 -5.10
CA VAL A 43 4.10 -6.97 -3.74
C VAL A 43 4.24 -8.12 -2.74
N ARG A 44 5.06 -7.94 -1.71
CA ARG A 44 5.22 -8.93 -0.66
C ARG A 44 3.89 -9.21 0.05
N ARG A 45 3.63 -10.48 0.30
CA ARG A 45 2.42 -10.92 1.04
C ARG A 45 2.25 -10.22 2.38
N ARG A 46 3.35 -9.89 3.08
CA ARG A 46 3.31 -9.15 4.34
C ARG A 46 2.70 -7.75 4.18
N VAL A 47 3.03 -7.03 3.10
CA VAL A 47 2.49 -5.68 2.81
C VAL A 47 0.99 -5.76 2.56
N VAL A 48 0.55 -6.74 1.76
CA VAL A 48 -0.87 -6.99 1.48
C VAL A 48 -1.63 -7.33 2.77
N ASN A 49 -1.08 -8.21 3.61
CA ASN A 49 -1.72 -8.59 4.88
C ASN A 49 -1.78 -7.43 5.87
N ASN A 50 -0.76 -6.56 5.90
CA ASN A 50 -0.78 -5.34 6.71
C ASN A 50 -1.88 -4.39 6.25
N PHE A 51 -2.07 -4.23 4.95
CA PHE A 51 -3.15 -3.42 4.40
C PHE A 51 -4.53 -3.96 4.79
N LYS A 52 -4.78 -5.27 4.65
CA LYS A 52 -6.03 -5.91 5.07
C LYS A 52 -6.35 -5.65 6.55
N ARG A 53 -5.34 -5.78 7.43
CA ARG A 53 -5.51 -5.47 8.86
C ARG A 53 -5.84 -4.01 9.10
N LYS A 54 -5.21 -3.09 8.35
CA LYS A 54 -5.52 -1.66 8.44
C LYS A 54 -6.92 -1.33 7.96
N LEU A 55 -7.42 -1.96 6.89
CA LEU A 55 -8.79 -1.76 6.44
C LEU A 55 -9.80 -2.10 7.55
N ASN A 56 -9.63 -3.22 8.24
CA ASN A 56 -10.49 -3.60 9.37
C ASN A 56 -10.40 -2.56 10.51
N MET A 57 -9.20 -2.09 10.82
CA MET A 57 -8.99 -1.04 11.83
C MET A 57 -9.65 0.28 11.42
N PHE A 58 -9.53 0.68 10.16
CA PHE A 58 -10.17 1.89 9.65
C PHE A 58 -11.68 1.82 9.72
N SER A 59 -12.28 0.70 9.29
CA SER A 59 -13.71 0.48 9.40
C SER A 59 -14.17 0.61 10.85
N TYR A 60 -13.54 -0.08 11.78
CA TYR A 60 -13.87 0.00 13.19
C TYR A 60 -13.74 1.42 13.76
N THR A 61 -12.65 2.12 13.42
CA THR A 61 -12.40 3.48 13.91
C THR A 61 -13.43 4.46 13.36
N LEU A 62 -13.75 4.37 12.06
CA LEU A 62 -14.73 5.23 11.43
C LEU A 62 -16.13 5.01 11.98
N GLN A 63 -16.56 3.75 12.17
CA GLN A 63 -17.88 3.43 12.75
C GLN A 63 -18.07 4.04 14.13
N ARG A 64 -17.04 3.99 14.98
CA ARG A 64 -17.11 4.57 16.33
C ARG A 64 -17.11 6.09 16.34
N ASN A 65 -16.61 6.73 15.30
CA ASN A 65 -16.46 8.18 15.23
C ASN A 65 -17.43 8.84 14.21
N GLU A 66 -18.42 8.13 13.69
CA GLU A 66 -19.32 8.62 12.66
C GLU A 66 -20.07 9.91 13.08
N LYS A 67 -20.37 10.05 14.37
CA LYS A 67 -21.05 11.22 14.95
C LYS A 67 -20.08 12.32 15.45
N ASN A 68 -18.78 12.13 15.29
CA ASN A 68 -17.78 13.08 15.78
C ASN A 68 -17.69 14.30 14.83
N PRO A 69 -17.61 15.55 15.34
CA PRO A 69 -17.46 16.75 14.52
C PRO A 69 -16.24 16.69 13.58
N ASN A 70 -15.18 15.97 13.96
CA ASN A 70 -13.97 15.81 13.17
C ASN A 70 -14.02 14.60 12.23
N PHE A 71 -15.18 13.98 12.04
CA PHE A 71 -15.32 12.76 11.21
C PHE A 71 -14.82 12.98 9.77
N LYS A 72 -15.10 14.17 9.20
CA LYS A 72 -14.60 14.55 7.86
C LYS A 72 -13.08 14.51 7.76
N GLN A 73 -12.37 15.03 8.76
CA GLN A 73 -10.90 14.98 8.80
C GLN A 73 -10.40 13.54 8.95
N LEU A 74 -11.11 12.73 9.72
CA LEU A 74 -10.78 11.32 9.89
C LEU A 74 -10.94 10.55 8.57
N LEU A 75 -12.03 10.78 7.83
CA LEU A 75 -12.23 10.21 6.48
C LEU A 75 -11.09 10.59 5.53
N SER A 76 -10.67 11.85 5.51
CA SER A 76 -9.56 12.31 4.65
C SER A 76 -8.23 11.64 5.03
N LYS A 77 -7.95 11.45 6.32
CA LYS A 77 -6.75 10.73 6.79
C LYS A 77 -6.78 9.26 6.40
N VAL A 78 -7.93 8.62 6.52
CA VAL A 78 -8.11 7.22 6.12
C VAL A 78 -7.96 7.09 4.60
N GLN A 79 -8.55 7.97 3.82
CA GLN A 79 -8.39 8.02 2.35
C GLN A 79 -6.91 8.13 1.96
N ALA A 80 -6.20 9.08 2.54
CA ALA A 80 -4.76 9.27 2.27
C ALA A 80 -3.95 8.03 2.61
N SER A 81 -4.27 7.35 3.72
CA SER A 81 -3.61 6.11 4.12
C SER A 81 -3.90 4.97 3.15
N ILE A 82 -5.14 4.81 2.71
CA ILE A 82 -5.52 3.80 1.71
C ILE A 82 -4.80 4.08 0.39
N ASN A 83 -4.83 5.32 -0.10
CA ASN A 83 -4.19 5.69 -1.36
C ASN A 83 -2.66 5.54 -1.32
N SER A 84 -2.03 5.72 -0.17
CA SER A 84 -0.61 5.41 0.01
C SER A 84 -0.32 3.91 -0.22
N TYR A 85 -1.17 3.01 0.23
CA TYR A 85 -1.03 1.57 -0.07
C TYR A 85 -1.28 1.26 -1.55
N TYR A 86 -2.28 1.88 -2.16
CA TYR A 86 -2.52 1.73 -3.60
C TYR A 86 -1.34 2.22 -4.42
N GLY A 87 -0.70 3.34 -4.03
CA GLY A 87 0.54 3.81 -4.65
C GLY A 87 1.68 2.79 -4.55
N ILE A 88 1.84 2.12 -3.40
CA ILE A 88 2.81 1.01 -3.27
C ILE A 88 2.44 -0.14 -4.21
N PHE A 89 1.16 -0.50 -4.31
CA PHE A 89 0.73 -1.60 -5.17
C PHE A 89 0.95 -1.29 -6.65
N GLN A 90 0.74 -0.06 -7.10
CA GLN A 90 0.91 0.35 -8.50
C GLN A 90 2.36 0.24 -9.01
N MET A 91 3.34 0.23 -8.11
CA MET A 91 4.75 -0.02 -8.49
C MET A 91 5.02 -1.48 -8.91
N ALA A 92 4.03 -2.34 -8.86
CA ALA A 92 4.10 -3.76 -9.18
C ALA A 92 2.94 -4.17 -10.12
N ASP A 93 2.98 -5.39 -10.64
CA ASP A 93 1.94 -5.96 -11.50
C ASP A 93 0.70 -6.38 -10.70
N THR A 94 0.00 -5.41 -10.12
CA THR A 94 -1.02 -5.65 -9.08
C THR A 94 -2.40 -5.09 -9.38
N HIS A 95 -2.70 -4.74 -10.62
CA HIS A 95 -4.03 -4.21 -11.00
C HIS A 95 -5.18 -5.11 -10.50
N ARG A 96 -5.10 -6.41 -10.76
CA ARG A 96 -6.09 -7.39 -10.29
C ARG A 96 -6.14 -7.50 -8.77
N LEU A 97 -5.00 -7.35 -8.09
CA LEU A 97 -4.93 -7.36 -6.64
C LEU A 97 -5.67 -6.16 -6.04
N CYS A 98 -5.50 -4.96 -6.60
CA CYS A 98 -6.18 -3.75 -6.14
C CYS A 98 -7.70 -3.89 -6.21
N ILE A 99 -8.22 -4.37 -7.34
CA ILE A 99 -9.65 -4.64 -7.54
C ILE A 99 -10.14 -5.71 -6.54
N HIS A 100 -9.38 -6.79 -6.40
CA HIS A 100 -9.72 -7.87 -5.46
C HIS A 100 -9.77 -7.39 -4.01
N LEU A 101 -8.82 -6.55 -3.59
CA LEU A 101 -8.78 -5.99 -2.24
C LEU A 101 -9.98 -5.08 -1.98
N TYR A 102 -10.35 -4.23 -2.94
CA TYR A 102 -11.55 -3.41 -2.83
C TYR A 102 -12.82 -4.26 -2.75
N SER A 103 -12.98 -5.22 -3.64
CA SER A 103 -14.19 -6.05 -3.72
C SER A 103 -14.42 -6.90 -2.48
N ASN A 104 -13.34 -7.48 -1.91
CA ASN A 104 -13.43 -8.52 -0.89
C ASN A 104 -12.99 -8.09 0.52
N HIS A 105 -12.28 -6.97 0.66
CA HIS A 105 -11.75 -6.53 1.95
C HIS A 105 -12.22 -5.14 2.40
N PHE A 106 -12.89 -4.39 1.53
CA PHE A 106 -13.69 -3.24 1.95
C PHE A 106 -15.05 -3.73 2.39
N ASP A 107 -15.39 -3.51 3.64
CA ASP A 107 -16.71 -3.84 4.16
C ASP A 107 -17.77 -2.83 3.67
N THR A 108 -19.02 -3.08 4.03
CA THR A 108 -20.15 -2.23 3.65
C THR A 108 -19.98 -0.79 4.15
N PHE A 109 -19.38 -0.61 5.33
CA PHE A 109 -19.17 0.71 5.91
C PHE A 109 -18.11 1.51 5.15
N LEU A 110 -16.96 0.91 4.82
CA LEU A 110 -15.95 1.56 4.00
C LEU A 110 -16.47 1.89 2.60
N LYS A 111 -17.23 0.97 1.98
CA LYS A 111 -17.85 1.19 0.66
C LYS A 111 -18.92 2.30 0.67
N LYS A 112 -19.49 2.63 1.83
CA LYS A 112 -20.41 3.78 1.98
C LYS A 112 -19.69 5.11 1.72
N TYR A 113 -18.42 5.22 2.08
CA TYR A 113 -17.65 6.46 2.00
C TYR A 113 -16.59 6.48 0.91
N PHE A 114 -16.11 5.32 0.48
CA PHE A 114 -15.01 5.20 -0.47
C PHE A 114 -15.41 4.36 -1.69
N SER A 115 -15.20 4.91 -2.88
CA SER A 115 -15.28 4.16 -4.14
C SER A 115 -13.90 3.97 -4.76
N LEU A 116 -13.70 2.84 -5.42
CA LEU A 116 -12.52 2.60 -6.23
C LEU A 116 -12.63 3.38 -7.53
N SER A 117 -11.61 4.13 -7.86
CA SER A 117 -11.48 4.86 -9.13
C SER A 117 -10.25 4.36 -9.87
N ILE A 118 -10.40 4.22 -11.16
CA ILE A 118 -9.34 3.82 -12.08
C ILE A 118 -9.30 4.88 -13.17
N ASP A 119 -8.20 5.61 -13.27
CA ASP A 119 -7.99 6.65 -14.26
C ASP A 119 -6.65 6.41 -14.97
N ASN A 120 -6.70 6.11 -16.26
CA ASN A 120 -5.57 5.61 -17.02
C ASN A 120 -4.95 4.37 -16.33
N ASP A 121 -3.75 4.49 -15.80
CA ASP A 121 -3.05 3.42 -15.07
C ASP A 121 -3.09 3.62 -13.54
N ASP A 122 -3.69 4.71 -13.06
CA ASP A 122 -3.78 5.02 -11.64
C ASP A 122 -5.01 4.39 -11.00
N ILE A 123 -4.81 3.73 -9.86
CA ILE A 123 -5.87 3.13 -9.05
C ILE A 123 -5.84 3.80 -7.67
N TYR A 124 -6.97 4.35 -7.27
CA TYR A 124 -7.09 5.03 -5.99
C TYR A 124 -8.53 4.98 -5.47
N VAL A 125 -8.73 5.33 -4.21
CA VAL A 125 -10.08 5.48 -3.67
C VAL A 125 -10.46 6.96 -3.56
N GLN A 126 -11.72 7.23 -3.90
CA GLN A 126 -12.33 8.55 -3.77
C GLN A 126 -13.40 8.54 -2.67
N LEU A 127 -13.55 9.66 -1.99
CA LEU A 127 -14.68 9.91 -1.10
C LEU A 127 -15.95 10.20 -1.93
N ILE A 128 -17.00 9.41 -1.73
CA ILE A 128 -18.27 9.54 -2.44
C ILE A 128 -19.37 10.16 -1.60
N ASN A 129 -19.36 9.96 -0.30
CA ASN A 129 -20.31 10.55 0.62
C ASN A 129 -19.57 11.41 1.63
N TYR A 130 -19.50 12.71 1.34
CA TYR A 130 -18.98 13.67 2.28
C TYR A 130 -20.14 14.06 3.22
N PRO A 131 -20.01 13.88 4.54
CA PRO A 131 -21.00 14.42 5.44
C PRO A 131 -21.04 15.94 5.23
N ASN A 132 -22.13 16.44 4.64
CA ASN A 132 -22.39 17.87 4.57
C ASN A 132 -22.47 18.40 5.99
N ASN A 133 -21.48 19.17 6.40
CA ASN A 133 -21.65 20.05 7.52
C ASN A 133 -22.61 21.16 7.02
N GLU A 134 -23.90 21.03 7.28
CA GLU A 134 -24.72 22.21 7.47
C GLU A 134 -24.07 22.97 8.62
N LEU A 135 -23.45 24.09 8.30
CA LEU A 135 -23.02 25.05 9.30
C LEU A 135 -24.28 25.39 10.11
N PRO A 136 -24.29 25.26 11.44
CA PRO A 136 -25.37 25.81 12.23
C PRO A 136 -25.40 27.31 11.93
N GLN A 137 -26.56 27.79 11.48
CA GLN A 137 -26.85 29.23 11.33
C GLN A 137 -26.79 29.90 12.68
#